data_9f6f8fd6ba2226cbb4448fb6e635adf4
#
_entry.id   9f6f8fd6ba2226cbb4448fb6e635adf4
#
_cell.length_a   1.000
_cell.length_b   1.000
_cell.length_c   1.000
_cell.angle_alpha   90.00
_cell.angle_beta   90.00
_cell.angle_gamma   90.00
#
_symmetry.space_group_name_H-M   'P 1'
#
loop_
_entity.id
_entity.type
_entity.pdbx_description
1 polymer ?
#
loop_
_entity_poly.entity_id
_entity_poly.type
_entity_poly.pdbx_seq_one_letter_code
_entity_poly.pdbx_strand_id
1 'polypeptide(L)'
;MGHCATLPLAPAMRQSTRELWGAVRQLAITGAALFVLCAAGFVWFAARPAPERKSTPTDAIVVLTGGRLRLQNGIELLREGKGRKLFVSGVNQQVDLDELLRVSGNADWASCCTVLGHDADNTLGNALETAQWMRQQGFSSLRLVTAWYHMPRSLLELDRAMPEIEIIAHPVFPDEVSQKHWWASRNTVLLLASEYSKYLGALLRPVVERLRSAPTVRSAEAEIGR
;
A
#
# COMPACT_ATOMS: atom_id res chain seq x y z
N MET A 1 -6.11 -11.30 -82.38
CA MET A 1 -6.96 -10.54 -81.46
C MET A 1 -6.92 -11.16 -80.10
N GLY A 2 -6.04 -10.75 -79.24
CA GLY A 2 -5.83 -11.32 -77.88
C GLY A 2 -6.57 -10.46 -76.87
N HIS A 3 -7.54 -11.05 -76.18
CA HIS A 3 -8.20 -10.45 -75.03
C HIS A 3 -7.33 -10.64 -73.78
N CYS A 4 -6.75 -9.57 -73.32
CA CYS A 4 -6.05 -9.53 -72.03
C CYS A 4 -7.10 -9.42 -70.94
N ALA A 5 -7.36 -10.51 -70.20
CA ALA A 5 -8.26 -10.55 -69.06
C ALA A 5 -7.53 -9.91 -67.86
N THR A 6 -7.93 -8.73 -67.48
CA THR A 6 -7.51 -8.10 -66.21
C THR A 6 -8.20 -8.80 -65.07
N LEU A 7 -7.43 -9.57 -64.26
CA LEU A 7 -7.88 -10.19 -63.01
C LEU A 7 -8.17 -9.08 -61.98
N PRO A 8 -9.35 -9.06 -61.35
CA PRO A 8 -9.64 -8.11 -60.27
C PRO A 8 -8.90 -8.52 -59.00
N LEU A 9 -7.90 -7.78 -58.60
CA LEU A 9 -7.20 -7.93 -57.33
C LEU A 9 -8.12 -7.60 -56.14
N ALA A 10 -8.57 -8.62 -55.49
CA ALA A 10 -8.79 -8.89 -54.07
C ALA A 10 -9.64 -7.93 -53.19
N PRO A 11 -10.88 -8.30 -52.87
CA PRO A 11 -11.64 -7.75 -51.73
C PRO A 11 -11.05 -8.17 -50.36
N ALA A 12 -10.32 -9.29 -50.26
CA ALA A 12 -9.78 -9.85 -49.03
C ALA A 12 -8.77 -8.94 -48.28
N MET A 13 -7.90 -8.22 -49.01
CA MET A 13 -6.94 -7.31 -48.36
C MET A 13 -7.57 -6.08 -47.70
N ARG A 14 -8.69 -5.58 -48.22
CA ARG A 14 -9.38 -4.41 -47.61
C ARG A 14 -10.18 -4.81 -46.38
N GLN A 15 -10.65 -6.02 -46.23
CA GLN A 15 -11.33 -6.52 -45.03
C GLN A 15 -10.35 -6.67 -43.87
N SER A 16 -9.20 -7.28 -44.09
CA SER A 16 -8.14 -7.46 -43.09
C SER A 16 -7.64 -6.10 -42.50
N THR A 17 -7.46 -5.08 -43.35
CA THR A 17 -7.05 -3.75 -42.87
C THR A 17 -8.11 -3.07 -42.03
N ARG A 18 -9.39 -3.21 -42.33
CA ARG A 18 -10.49 -2.64 -41.54
C ARG A 18 -10.62 -3.30 -40.18
N GLU A 19 -10.44 -4.60 -40.08
CA GLU A 19 -10.45 -5.36 -38.83
C GLU A 19 -9.27 -4.98 -37.94
N LEU A 20 -8.07 -4.84 -38.51
CA LEU A 20 -6.88 -4.36 -37.80
C LEU A 20 -7.08 -2.95 -37.26
N TRP A 21 -7.59 -2.01 -38.07
CA TRP A 21 -7.90 -0.67 -37.63
C TRP A 21 -8.98 -0.63 -36.53
N GLY A 22 -9.98 -1.52 -36.61
CA GLY A 22 -10.99 -1.70 -35.57
C GLY A 22 -10.37 -2.14 -34.25
N ALA A 23 -9.49 -3.15 -34.27
CA ALA A 23 -8.80 -3.65 -33.11
C ALA A 23 -7.87 -2.61 -32.47
N VAL A 24 -7.08 -1.89 -33.29
CA VAL A 24 -6.20 -0.81 -32.83
C VAL A 24 -7.00 0.32 -32.15
N ARG A 25 -8.11 0.74 -32.78
CA ARG A 25 -9.01 1.74 -32.20
C ARG A 25 -9.59 1.27 -30.86
N GLN A 26 -10.03 0.02 -30.77
CA GLN A 26 -10.58 -0.53 -29.54
C GLN A 26 -9.51 -0.58 -28.43
N LEU A 27 -8.30 -1.03 -28.73
CA LEU A 27 -7.17 -1.02 -27.80
C LEU A 27 -6.83 0.40 -27.33
N ALA A 28 -6.84 1.38 -28.24
CA ALA A 28 -6.58 2.79 -27.89
C ALA A 28 -7.67 3.36 -26.97
N ILE A 29 -8.95 3.07 -27.25
CA ILE A 29 -10.07 3.50 -26.39
C ILE A 29 -9.98 2.85 -25.02
N THR A 30 -9.73 1.54 -24.96
CA THR A 30 -9.59 0.80 -23.69
C THR A 30 -8.39 1.33 -22.89
N GLY A 31 -7.25 1.56 -23.54
CA GLY A 31 -6.06 2.16 -22.91
C GLY A 31 -6.32 3.56 -22.37
N ALA A 32 -7.00 4.41 -23.14
CA ALA A 32 -7.38 5.76 -22.72
C ALA A 32 -8.35 5.73 -21.52
N ALA A 33 -9.35 4.85 -21.56
CA ALA A 33 -10.30 4.68 -20.46
C ALA A 33 -9.61 4.20 -19.18
N LEU A 34 -8.70 3.23 -19.28
CA LEU A 34 -7.91 2.75 -18.15
C LEU A 34 -6.99 3.85 -17.58
N PHE A 35 -6.35 4.62 -18.45
CA PHE A 35 -5.52 5.76 -18.04
C PHE A 35 -6.34 6.81 -17.27
N VAL A 36 -7.51 7.19 -17.80
CA VAL A 36 -8.41 8.14 -17.14
C VAL A 36 -8.87 7.61 -15.78
N LEU A 37 -9.21 6.33 -15.69
CA LEU A 37 -9.60 5.69 -14.43
C LEU A 37 -8.45 5.71 -13.40
N CYS A 38 -7.23 5.34 -13.82
CA CYS A 38 -6.05 5.39 -12.96
C CYS A 38 -5.70 6.82 -12.52
N ALA A 39 -5.79 7.80 -13.41
CA ALA A 39 -5.55 9.20 -13.10
C ALA A 39 -6.61 9.76 -12.12
N ALA A 40 -7.88 9.46 -12.34
CA ALA A 40 -8.97 9.84 -11.43
C ALA A 40 -8.79 9.18 -10.05
N GLY A 41 -8.43 7.90 -10.02
CA GLY A 41 -8.11 7.18 -8.79
C GLY A 41 -6.91 7.78 -8.06
N PHE A 42 -5.86 8.20 -8.77
CA PHE A 42 -4.73 8.88 -8.19
C PHE A 42 -5.11 10.24 -7.58
N VAL A 43 -5.87 11.05 -8.30
CA VAL A 43 -6.35 12.35 -7.78
C VAL A 43 -7.19 12.15 -6.54
N TRP A 44 -8.11 11.19 -6.55
CA TRP A 44 -8.91 10.85 -5.37
C TRP A 44 -8.03 10.40 -4.20
N PHE A 45 -7.02 9.54 -4.45
CA PHE A 45 -6.07 9.07 -3.43
C PHE A 45 -5.28 10.23 -2.83
N ALA A 46 -4.79 11.16 -3.65
CA ALA A 46 -3.99 12.29 -3.21
C ALA A 46 -4.79 13.39 -2.50
N ALA A 47 -6.05 13.60 -2.92
CA ALA A 47 -6.92 14.66 -2.40
C ALA A 47 -7.76 14.24 -1.18
N ARG A 48 -7.86 12.92 -0.89
CA ARG A 48 -8.68 12.46 0.23
C ARG A 48 -8.18 12.99 1.56
N PRO A 49 -9.08 13.41 2.48
CA PRO A 49 -8.67 13.85 3.80
C PRO A 49 -8.02 12.69 4.58
N ALA A 50 -6.99 13.00 5.36
CA ALA A 50 -6.46 12.02 6.29
C ALA A 50 -7.51 11.70 7.37
N PRO A 51 -7.50 10.46 7.91
CA PRO A 51 -8.39 10.10 9.01
C PRO A 51 -8.25 11.05 10.19
N GLU A 52 -9.36 11.33 10.84
CA GLU A 52 -9.37 12.14 12.06
C GLU A 52 -8.61 11.46 13.20
N ARG A 53 -7.85 12.26 13.96
CA ARG A 53 -7.15 11.79 15.16
C ARG A 53 -8.14 11.64 16.30
N LYS A 54 -8.51 10.40 16.61
CA LYS A 54 -9.37 10.12 17.78
C LYS A 54 -8.54 10.17 19.06
N SER A 55 -9.16 10.62 20.16
CA SER A 55 -8.50 10.72 21.48
C SER A 55 -8.59 9.43 22.31
N THR A 56 -9.40 8.46 21.90
CA THR A 56 -9.64 7.19 22.63
C THR A 56 -8.34 6.43 22.88
N PRO A 57 -8.00 6.04 24.10
CA PRO A 57 -6.85 5.19 24.37
C PRO A 57 -6.97 3.82 23.69
N THR A 58 -5.83 3.21 23.37
CA THR A 58 -5.73 1.85 22.81
C THR A 58 -4.80 0.99 23.67
N ASP A 59 -4.77 -0.33 23.44
CA ASP A 59 -3.82 -1.19 24.13
C ASP A 59 -2.38 -0.91 23.72
N ALA A 60 -2.18 -0.66 22.43
CA ALA A 60 -0.87 -0.41 21.85
C ALA A 60 -0.82 0.85 20.99
N ILE A 61 0.38 1.42 20.88
CA ILE A 61 0.75 2.38 19.85
C ILE A 61 1.71 1.66 18.92
N VAL A 62 1.46 1.69 17.61
CA VAL A 62 2.32 1.07 16.59
C VAL A 62 2.86 2.15 15.66
N VAL A 63 4.17 2.27 15.60
CA VAL A 63 4.88 3.20 14.72
C VAL A 63 5.51 2.40 13.58
N LEU A 64 5.17 2.74 12.33
CA LEU A 64 5.90 2.21 11.19
C LEU A 64 7.10 3.10 10.88
N THR A 65 8.30 2.49 10.80
CA THR A 65 9.55 3.21 10.54
C THR A 65 9.56 3.98 9.22
N GLY A 66 10.54 4.88 9.05
CA GLY A 66 10.74 5.67 7.84
C GLY A 66 10.55 7.18 8.01
N GLY A 67 10.67 7.72 9.24
CA GLY A 67 10.68 9.16 9.49
C GLY A 67 10.69 9.50 10.98
N ARG A 68 11.53 10.47 11.35
CA ARG A 68 11.73 10.91 12.72
C ARG A 68 10.44 11.38 13.42
N LEU A 69 9.58 12.12 12.71
CA LEU A 69 8.32 12.63 13.23
C LEU A 69 7.36 11.53 13.69
N ARG A 70 7.37 10.36 13.04
CA ARG A 70 6.49 9.24 13.40
C ARG A 70 6.84 8.71 14.78
N LEU A 71 8.12 8.49 15.02
CA LEU A 71 8.61 8.00 16.31
C LEU A 71 8.37 9.01 17.42
N GLN A 72 8.67 10.30 17.19
CA GLN A 72 8.39 11.36 18.15
C GLN A 72 6.91 11.42 18.53
N ASN A 73 5.99 11.34 17.54
CA ASN A 73 4.56 11.27 17.80
C ASN A 73 4.17 10.00 18.57
N GLY A 74 4.78 8.85 18.26
CA GLY A 74 4.52 7.60 19.00
C GLY A 74 4.91 7.69 20.47
N ILE A 75 6.09 8.25 20.76
CA ILE A 75 6.58 8.48 22.13
C ILE A 75 5.69 9.49 22.88
N GLU A 76 5.28 10.56 22.21
CA GLU A 76 4.39 11.56 22.81
C GLU A 76 3.02 10.96 23.16
N LEU A 77 2.44 10.15 22.28
CA LEU A 77 1.20 9.42 22.54
C LEU A 77 1.35 8.43 23.72
N LEU A 78 2.52 7.78 23.86
CA LEU A 78 2.80 6.92 25.01
C LEU A 78 2.86 7.75 26.30
N ARG A 79 3.49 8.93 26.27
CA ARG A 79 3.55 9.86 27.40
C ARG A 79 2.17 10.39 27.81
N GLU A 80 1.28 10.61 26.82
CA GLU A 80 -0.11 11.00 27.05
C GLU A 80 -1.02 9.85 27.54
N GLY A 81 -0.49 8.64 27.68
CA GLY A 81 -1.27 7.47 28.09
C GLY A 81 -2.27 7.00 27.02
N LYS A 82 -2.01 7.31 25.74
CA LYS A 82 -2.87 6.88 24.60
C LYS A 82 -2.69 5.43 24.22
N GLY A 83 -1.72 4.73 24.80
CA GLY A 83 -1.47 3.31 24.72
C GLY A 83 -0.61 2.83 25.87
N ARG A 84 -0.67 1.55 26.17
CA ARG A 84 0.10 0.92 27.27
C ARG A 84 1.52 0.56 26.85
N LYS A 85 1.71 0.22 25.58
CA LYS A 85 3.01 -0.11 24.99
C LYS A 85 3.17 0.54 23.62
N LEU A 86 4.42 0.84 23.28
CA LEU A 86 4.83 1.31 21.96
C LEU A 86 5.56 0.20 21.22
N PHE A 87 5.12 -0.12 20.03
CA PHE A 87 5.80 -1.04 19.12
C PHE A 87 6.30 -0.27 17.89
N VAL A 88 7.59 -0.37 17.59
CA VAL A 88 8.21 0.27 16.43
C VAL A 88 8.58 -0.83 15.44
N SER A 89 7.80 -0.98 14.37
CA SER A 89 7.96 -2.04 13.37
C SER A 89 8.89 -1.62 12.23
N GLY A 90 9.69 -2.56 11.72
CA GLY A 90 10.60 -2.36 10.59
C GLY A 90 11.86 -1.57 10.96
N VAL A 91 12.36 -1.72 12.17
CA VAL A 91 13.62 -1.10 12.62
C VAL A 91 14.79 -1.87 12.03
N ASN A 92 15.82 -1.15 11.56
CA ASN A 92 17.04 -1.79 11.11
C ASN A 92 17.68 -2.61 12.25
N GLN A 93 18.15 -3.81 11.96
CA GLN A 93 18.73 -4.74 12.94
C GLN A 93 19.94 -4.18 13.71
N GLN A 94 20.60 -3.14 13.20
CA GLN A 94 21.73 -2.48 13.82
C GLN A 94 21.36 -1.38 14.82
N VAL A 95 20.09 -0.99 14.86
CA VAL A 95 19.59 0.07 15.74
C VAL A 95 19.04 -0.55 17.02
N ASP A 96 19.62 -0.17 18.16
CA ASP A 96 19.11 -0.55 19.45
C ASP A 96 18.07 0.45 20.01
N LEU A 97 17.39 0.03 21.09
CA LEU A 97 16.36 0.82 21.71
C LEU A 97 16.89 2.13 22.32
N ASP A 98 18.03 2.07 23.00
CA ASP A 98 18.58 3.24 23.70
C ASP A 98 19.03 4.30 22.70
N GLU A 99 19.64 3.89 21.58
CA GLU A 99 19.96 4.81 20.49
C GLU A 99 18.72 5.46 19.90
N LEU A 100 17.68 4.67 19.63
CA LEU A 100 16.41 5.14 19.06
C LEU A 100 15.74 6.15 19.99
N LEU A 101 15.68 5.89 21.29
CA LEU A 101 15.08 6.79 22.28
C LEU A 101 15.89 8.07 22.46
N ARG A 102 17.22 7.98 22.44
CA ARG A 102 18.11 9.14 22.54
C ARG A 102 17.93 10.11 21.36
N VAL A 103 17.89 9.61 20.11
CA VAL A 103 17.68 10.47 18.92
C VAL A 103 16.26 11.02 18.83
N SER A 104 15.35 10.48 19.63
CA SER A 104 13.93 10.91 19.66
C SER A 104 13.62 11.90 20.78
N GLY A 105 14.63 12.48 21.43
CA GLY A 105 14.46 13.51 22.45
C GLY A 105 14.74 13.05 23.89
N ASN A 106 15.68 12.11 24.07
CA ASN A 106 16.06 11.55 25.39
C ASN A 106 14.85 10.95 26.14
N ALA A 107 14.13 10.09 25.46
CA ALA A 107 12.92 9.45 26.00
C ALA A 107 13.23 8.15 26.77
N ASP A 108 14.31 8.12 27.58
CA ASP A 108 14.78 6.92 28.31
C ASP A 108 13.69 6.32 29.19
N TRP A 109 12.77 7.15 29.72
CA TRP A 109 11.58 6.71 30.46
C TRP A 109 10.68 5.76 29.68
N ALA A 110 10.71 5.82 28.34
CA ALA A 110 9.89 4.99 27.46
C ALA A 110 10.48 3.57 27.27
N SER A 111 11.71 3.29 27.74
CA SER A 111 12.39 2.01 27.58
C SER A 111 11.61 0.85 28.19
N CYS A 112 10.94 1.07 29.32
CA CYS A 112 10.09 0.05 29.96
C CYS A 112 8.99 -0.48 29.05
N CYS A 113 8.53 0.32 28.08
CA CYS A 113 7.24 0.15 27.44
C CYS A 113 7.33 0.21 25.92
N THR A 114 8.54 0.27 25.38
CA THR A 114 8.84 0.27 23.94
C THR A 114 9.49 -1.04 23.52
N VAL A 115 8.99 -1.60 22.41
CA VAL A 115 9.50 -2.83 21.79
C VAL A 115 9.84 -2.54 20.33
N LEU A 116 10.98 -3.03 19.87
CA LEU A 116 11.42 -2.92 18.48
C LEU A 116 11.10 -4.20 17.71
N GLY A 117 10.59 -4.06 16.49
CA GLY A 117 10.43 -5.12 15.51
C GLY A 117 11.48 -4.96 14.41
N HIS A 118 12.21 -6.03 14.10
CA HIS A 118 13.34 -6.05 13.17
C HIS A 118 13.14 -6.97 11.97
N ASP A 119 11.99 -7.66 11.88
CA ASP A 119 11.74 -8.69 10.87
C ASP A 119 11.11 -8.15 9.58
N ALA A 120 10.70 -6.89 9.59
CA ALA A 120 9.91 -6.31 8.51
C ALA A 120 10.76 -5.48 7.54
N ASP A 121 10.84 -5.91 6.28
CA ASP A 121 11.49 -5.18 5.18
C ASP A 121 10.52 -4.33 4.33
N ASN A 122 9.23 -4.51 4.52
CA ASN A 122 8.19 -3.86 3.72
C ASN A 122 6.87 -3.75 4.49
N THR A 123 5.85 -3.11 3.90
CA THR A 123 4.58 -2.85 4.61
C THR A 123 3.79 -4.12 4.93
N LEU A 124 3.86 -5.15 4.10
CA LEU A 124 3.28 -6.46 4.44
C LEU A 124 4.01 -7.08 5.63
N GLY A 125 5.35 -7.05 5.62
CA GLY A 125 6.17 -7.49 6.75
C GLY A 125 5.81 -6.74 8.03
N ASN A 126 5.70 -5.41 7.98
CA ASN A 126 5.25 -4.61 9.12
C ASN A 126 3.89 -5.06 9.66
N ALA A 127 2.95 -5.39 8.78
CA ALA A 127 1.63 -5.84 9.20
C ALA A 127 1.67 -7.22 9.87
N LEU A 128 2.44 -8.16 9.32
CA LEU A 128 2.59 -9.51 9.88
C LEU A 128 3.33 -9.49 11.22
N GLU A 129 4.44 -8.74 11.30
CA GLU A 129 5.23 -8.56 12.53
C GLU A 129 4.37 -7.91 13.64
N THR A 130 3.62 -6.86 13.30
CA THR A 130 2.70 -6.21 14.22
C THR A 130 1.60 -7.16 14.70
N ALA A 131 0.99 -7.92 13.77
CA ALA A 131 -0.07 -8.88 14.11
C ALA A 131 0.44 -9.97 15.07
N GLN A 132 1.64 -10.49 14.82
CA GLN A 132 2.27 -11.47 15.72
C GLN A 132 2.49 -10.89 17.10
N TRP A 133 3.06 -9.68 17.19
CA TRP A 133 3.31 -9.01 18.46
C TRP A 133 2.02 -8.71 19.21
N MET A 134 0.97 -8.19 18.53
CA MET A 134 -0.33 -7.91 19.15
C MET A 134 -0.96 -9.16 19.79
N ARG A 135 -0.92 -10.30 19.07
CA ARG A 135 -1.42 -11.59 19.57
C ARG A 135 -0.63 -12.09 20.78
N GLN A 136 0.70 -11.95 20.75
CA GLN A 136 1.57 -12.33 21.88
C GLN A 136 1.27 -11.51 23.14
N GLN A 137 0.90 -10.23 22.98
CA GLN A 137 0.53 -9.35 24.10
C GLN A 137 -0.93 -9.53 24.55
N GLY A 138 -1.76 -10.23 23.80
CA GLY A 138 -3.20 -10.34 24.06
C GLY A 138 -3.93 -9.00 23.90
N PHE A 139 -3.46 -8.13 23.01
CA PHE A 139 -4.04 -6.81 22.76
C PHE A 139 -5.15 -6.88 21.72
N SER A 140 -6.17 -6.05 21.86
CA SER A 140 -7.36 -5.99 21.00
C SER A 140 -7.50 -4.68 20.23
N SER A 141 -6.70 -3.66 20.58
CA SER A 141 -6.76 -2.34 19.94
C SER A 141 -5.38 -1.74 19.78
N LEU A 142 -5.14 -1.06 18.65
CA LEU A 142 -3.91 -0.32 18.42
C LEU A 142 -4.17 1.06 17.80
N ARG A 143 -3.24 1.98 18.06
CA ARG A 143 -3.13 3.26 17.39
C ARG A 143 -1.98 3.22 16.39
N LEU A 144 -2.31 3.31 15.09
CA LEU A 144 -1.33 3.29 14.02
C LEU A 144 -0.77 4.69 13.74
N VAL A 145 0.52 4.86 13.96
CA VAL A 145 1.25 6.12 13.69
C VAL A 145 2.10 5.95 12.44
N THR A 146 1.72 6.62 11.37
CA THR A 146 2.48 6.67 10.12
C THR A 146 2.16 7.95 9.33
N ALA A 147 2.92 8.25 8.26
CA ALA A 147 2.65 9.43 7.45
C ALA A 147 1.28 9.33 6.76
N TRP A 148 0.60 10.48 6.60
CA TRP A 148 -0.74 10.56 6.01
C TRP A 148 -0.83 9.90 4.63
N TYR A 149 0.20 10.02 3.81
CA TYR A 149 0.26 9.43 2.46
C TYR A 149 0.51 7.91 2.49
N HIS A 150 1.10 7.40 3.56
CA HIS A 150 1.36 5.98 3.77
C HIS A 150 0.20 5.27 4.49
N MET A 151 -0.62 6.00 5.22
CA MET A 151 -1.72 5.49 6.04
C MET A 151 -2.66 4.53 5.31
N PRO A 152 -3.08 4.80 4.05
CA PRO A 152 -4.02 3.93 3.36
C PRO A 152 -3.52 2.52 3.12
N ARG A 153 -2.27 2.42 2.67
CA ARG A 153 -1.64 1.13 2.42
C ARG A 153 -1.37 0.38 3.71
N SER A 154 -0.95 1.10 4.74
CA SER A 154 -0.70 0.52 6.07
C SER A 154 -1.98 -0.05 6.69
N LEU A 155 -3.08 0.70 6.65
CA LEU A 155 -4.38 0.22 7.14
C LEU A 155 -4.85 -1.02 6.37
N LEU A 156 -4.72 -1.03 5.04
CA LEU A 156 -5.12 -2.17 4.21
C LEU A 156 -4.35 -3.45 4.57
N GLU A 157 -3.04 -3.35 4.80
CA GLU A 157 -2.21 -4.53 5.14
C GLU A 157 -2.45 -5.00 6.58
N LEU A 158 -2.58 -4.06 7.52
CA LEU A 158 -2.85 -4.38 8.92
C LEU A 158 -4.24 -5.00 9.13
N ASP A 159 -5.28 -4.43 8.50
CA ASP A 159 -6.64 -4.95 8.55
C ASP A 159 -6.73 -6.39 8.01
N ARG A 160 -5.94 -6.71 6.98
CA ARG A 160 -5.84 -8.08 6.45
C ARG A 160 -5.07 -9.03 7.37
N ALA A 161 -4.01 -8.55 8.02
CA ALA A 161 -3.17 -9.38 8.88
C ALA A 161 -3.83 -9.68 10.24
N MET A 162 -4.70 -8.77 10.71
CA MET A 162 -5.35 -8.86 12.02
C MET A 162 -6.75 -8.20 11.98
N PRO A 163 -7.72 -8.80 11.26
CA PRO A 163 -9.08 -8.25 11.12
C PRO A 163 -9.84 -8.18 12.45
N GLU A 164 -9.36 -8.90 13.47
CA GLU A 164 -9.91 -8.93 14.81
C GLU A 164 -9.52 -7.74 15.69
N ILE A 165 -8.53 -6.93 15.27
CA ILE A 165 -7.96 -5.83 16.06
C ILE A 165 -8.59 -4.49 15.64
N GLU A 166 -9.04 -3.70 16.62
CA GLU A 166 -9.47 -2.33 16.36
C GLU A 166 -8.27 -1.43 16.05
N ILE A 167 -8.25 -0.80 14.87
CA ILE A 167 -7.17 0.07 14.42
C ILE A 167 -7.62 1.53 14.41
N ILE A 168 -7.01 2.37 15.24
CA ILE A 168 -7.20 3.81 15.25
C ILE A 168 -6.07 4.49 14.50
N ALA A 169 -6.38 5.15 13.39
CA ALA A 169 -5.39 5.87 12.59
C ALA A 169 -4.91 7.14 13.30
N HIS A 170 -3.58 7.36 13.29
CA HIS A 170 -2.95 8.60 13.75
C HIS A 170 -1.97 9.11 12.69
N PRO A 171 -2.47 9.84 11.68
CA PRO A 171 -1.63 10.34 10.60
C PRO A 171 -0.65 11.42 11.07
N VAL A 172 0.60 11.32 10.63
CA VAL A 172 1.64 12.33 10.82
C VAL A 172 1.82 13.11 9.53
N PHE A 173 2.02 14.40 9.64
CA PHE A 173 2.14 15.34 8.52
C PHE A 173 3.55 15.94 8.50
N PRO A 174 4.49 15.38 7.70
CA PRO A 174 5.80 16.00 7.51
C PRO A 174 5.65 17.33 6.77
N ASP A 175 6.39 18.36 7.23
CA ASP A 175 6.30 19.71 6.67
C ASP A 175 6.68 19.77 5.18
N GLU A 176 7.58 18.88 4.75
CA GLU A 176 8.05 18.79 3.37
C GLU A 176 7.00 18.22 2.42
N VAL A 177 5.92 17.59 2.95
CA VAL A 177 4.90 16.91 2.16
C VAL A 177 3.52 17.50 2.46
N SER A 178 3.22 18.63 1.84
CA SER A 178 1.93 19.30 2.01
C SER A 178 0.77 18.46 1.45
N GLN A 179 -0.22 18.16 2.29
CA GLN A 179 -1.45 17.50 1.85
C GLN A 179 -2.35 18.46 1.06
N LYS A 180 -2.44 19.73 1.50
CA LYS A 180 -3.34 20.72 0.88
C LYS A 180 -2.89 21.18 -0.51
N HIS A 181 -1.57 21.21 -0.74
CA HIS A 181 -0.98 21.69 -2.00
C HIS A 181 -0.05 20.63 -2.59
N TRP A 182 -0.48 19.36 -2.56
CA TRP A 182 0.33 18.23 -2.98
C TRP A 182 0.81 18.35 -4.43
N TRP A 183 0.04 19.02 -5.31
CA TRP A 183 0.38 19.25 -6.73
C TRP A 183 1.44 20.31 -6.95
N ALA A 184 1.73 21.16 -5.95
CA ALA A 184 2.68 22.26 -6.09
C ALA A 184 4.15 21.82 -6.06
N SER A 185 4.44 20.60 -5.58
CA SER A 185 5.79 20.05 -5.51
C SER A 185 5.90 18.77 -6.32
N ARG A 186 6.83 18.75 -7.30
CA ARG A 186 7.12 17.55 -8.09
C ARG A 186 7.48 16.36 -7.20
N ASN A 187 8.28 16.57 -6.15
CA ASN A 187 8.69 15.51 -5.24
C ASN A 187 7.50 14.92 -4.49
N THR A 188 6.55 15.76 -4.05
CA THR A 188 5.31 15.31 -3.41
C THR A 188 4.45 14.52 -4.40
N VAL A 189 4.28 14.96 -5.64
CA VAL A 189 3.53 14.24 -6.66
C VAL A 189 4.15 12.85 -6.93
N LEU A 190 5.46 12.77 -7.09
CA LEU A 190 6.16 11.50 -7.32
C LEU A 190 6.05 10.55 -6.11
N LEU A 191 6.16 11.07 -4.90
CA LEU A 191 5.96 10.31 -3.67
C LEU A 191 4.55 9.73 -3.61
N LEU A 192 3.52 10.55 -3.84
CA LEU A 192 2.13 10.11 -3.84
C LEU A 192 1.85 9.10 -4.95
N ALA A 193 2.40 9.29 -6.15
CA ALA A 193 2.27 8.33 -7.25
C ALA A 193 2.91 6.98 -6.90
N SER A 194 4.08 6.99 -6.25
CA SER A 194 4.72 5.78 -5.73
C SER A 194 3.87 5.08 -4.68
N GLU A 195 3.32 5.82 -3.70
CA GLU A 195 2.46 5.22 -2.67
C GLU A 195 1.13 4.72 -3.25
N TYR A 196 0.54 5.43 -4.22
CA TYR A 196 -0.65 4.98 -4.94
C TYR A 196 -0.40 3.68 -5.71
N SER A 197 0.72 3.58 -6.43
CA SER A 197 1.08 2.35 -7.17
C SER A 197 1.26 1.16 -6.22
N LYS A 198 1.93 1.37 -5.08
CA LYS A 198 2.09 0.34 -4.03
C LYS A 198 0.75 -0.04 -3.38
N TYR A 199 -0.14 0.94 -3.17
CA TYR A 199 -1.49 0.71 -2.66
C TYR A 199 -2.32 -0.15 -3.63
N LEU A 200 -2.28 0.15 -4.94
CA LEU A 200 -2.93 -0.68 -5.96
C LEU A 200 -2.34 -2.10 -6.00
N GLY A 201 -1.01 -2.23 -5.91
CA GLY A 201 -0.35 -3.53 -5.81
C GLY A 201 -0.81 -4.33 -4.60
N ALA A 202 -0.90 -3.70 -3.44
CA ALA A 202 -1.43 -4.31 -2.23
C ALA A 202 -2.91 -4.72 -2.41
N LEU A 203 -3.72 -3.86 -3.01
CA LEU A 203 -5.15 -4.12 -3.24
C LEU A 203 -5.37 -5.33 -4.16
N LEU A 204 -4.58 -5.44 -5.22
CA LEU A 204 -4.71 -6.49 -6.25
C LEU A 204 -4.03 -7.81 -5.86
N ARG A 205 -3.14 -7.82 -4.86
CA ARG A 205 -2.38 -9.03 -4.45
C ARG A 205 -3.27 -10.27 -4.27
N PRO A 206 -4.38 -10.26 -3.51
CA PRO A 206 -5.19 -11.45 -3.31
C PRO A 206 -5.79 -12.01 -4.61
N VAL A 207 -6.12 -11.13 -5.57
CA VAL A 207 -6.64 -11.53 -6.88
C VAL A 207 -5.55 -12.24 -7.68
N VAL A 208 -4.35 -11.66 -7.71
CA VAL A 208 -3.19 -12.23 -8.42
C VAL A 208 -2.80 -13.58 -7.81
N GLU A 209 -2.80 -13.72 -6.50
CA GLU A 209 -2.50 -14.97 -5.79
C GLU A 209 -3.54 -16.06 -6.12
N ARG A 210 -4.83 -15.72 -6.12
CA ARG A 210 -5.91 -16.64 -6.53
C ARG A 210 -5.76 -17.10 -7.96
N LEU A 211 -5.40 -16.21 -8.89
CA LEU A 211 -5.19 -16.55 -10.30
C LEU A 211 -3.97 -17.46 -10.49
N ARG A 212 -2.91 -17.28 -9.69
CA ARG A 212 -1.72 -18.12 -9.73
C ARG A 212 -1.93 -19.50 -9.11
N SER A 213 -2.78 -19.61 -8.09
CA SER A 213 -3.10 -20.86 -7.41
C SER A 213 -4.23 -21.65 -8.10
N ALA A 214 -4.91 -21.07 -9.09
CA ALA A 214 -5.90 -21.80 -9.90
C ALA A 214 -5.23 -22.96 -10.65
N PRO A 215 -5.73 -24.21 -10.52
CA PRO A 215 -5.14 -25.36 -11.22
C PRO A 215 -5.17 -25.11 -12.73
N THR A 216 -4.02 -25.24 -13.37
CA THR A 216 -3.96 -25.19 -14.82
C THR A 216 -4.76 -26.37 -15.38
N VAL A 217 -5.58 -26.14 -16.40
CA VAL A 217 -6.45 -27.17 -17.05
C VAL A 217 -5.69 -28.46 -17.37
N ARG A 218 -4.38 -28.38 -17.52
CA ARG A 218 -3.48 -29.53 -17.79
C ARG A 218 -3.33 -30.52 -16.62
N SER A 219 -3.54 -30.05 -15.37
CA SER A 219 -3.49 -30.94 -14.20
C SER A 219 -4.80 -31.66 -13.94
N ALA A 220 -5.93 -31.12 -14.41
CA ALA A 220 -7.23 -31.75 -14.30
C ALA A 220 -7.39 -32.93 -15.30
N GLU A 221 -6.79 -32.83 -16.51
CA GLU A 221 -6.82 -33.92 -17.51
C GLU A 221 -5.94 -35.12 -17.09
N ALA A 222 -4.89 -34.89 -16.30
CA ALA A 222 -4.02 -35.96 -15.82
C ALA A 222 -4.65 -36.81 -14.70
N GLU A 223 -5.63 -36.27 -14.00
CA GLU A 223 -6.33 -36.94 -12.89
C GLU A 223 -7.53 -37.77 -13.34
N ILE A 224 -8.13 -37.41 -14.47
CA ILE A 224 -9.27 -38.16 -15.09
C ILE A 224 -8.77 -39.36 -15.94
N GLY A 225 -7.48 -39.41 -16.28
CA GLY A 225 -6.87 -40.46 -17.09
C GLY A 225 -6.23 -41.62 -16.30
N ARG A 226 -6.46 -41.73 -15.01
CA ARG A 226 -6.07 -42.85 -14.15
C ARG A 226 -7.30 -43.54 -13.59
#